data_f25ddb38f964e50be7ae8b3b1a4e0311
#
_entry.id   f25ddb38f964e50be7ae8b3b1a4e0311
#
_cell.length_a   1.000
_cell.length_b   1.000
_cell.length_c   1.000
_cell.angle_alpha   90.00
_cell.angle_beta   90.00
_cell.angle_gamma   90.00
#
_symmetry.space_group_name_H-M   'P 1'
#
loop_
_entity.id
_entity.type
_entity.pdbx_description
1 polymer ?
#
loop_
_entity_poly.entity_id
_entity_poly.type
_entity_poly.pdbx_seq_one_letter_code
_entity_poly.pdbx_strand_id
1 'polypeptide(L)'
;MSDFSMFFAGQSSAEITEEFVVSVRFKNAEGSPVPWKLRSITEEENQECRKAATRKVKGKNGVFTPEVDPNDYMAKLMVSSVIYPDLKNSELQKSYSVLGAESLLRKMLLPGEFAALGERVQALNGFDRDMNDLVDDVKN
;
A
#
# COMPACT_ATOMS: atom_id res chain seq x y z
N MET A 1 -4.19 39.64 3.16
CA MET A 1 -3.71 38.65 2.19
C MET A 1 -3.47 37.35 2.92
N SER A 2 -4.10 36.28 2.49
CA SER A 2 -3.88 34.99 3.12
C SER A 2 -2.59 34.38 2.59
N ASP A 3 -1.81 33.83 3.50
CA ASP A 3 -0.57 33.14 3.20
C ASP A 3 -0.86 31.65 3.11
N PHE A 4 -0.66 31.06 1.94
CA PHE A 4 -0.85 29.62 1.76
C PHE A 4 0.46 28.89 1.48
N SER A 5 1.56 29.51 1.83
CA SER A 5 2.88 28.88 1.66
C SER A 5 3.01 27.56 2.44
N MET A 6 2.23 27.39 3.50
CA MET A 6 2.21 26.15 4.27
C MET A 6 1.78 24.94 3.44
N PHE A 7 1.10 25.19 2.33
CA PHE A 7 0.64 24.10 1.43
C PHE A 7 1.65 23.78 0.32
N PHE A 8 2.72 24.57 0.21
CA PHE A 8 3.75 24.31 -0.80
C PHE A 8 4.47 23.01 -0.48
N ALA A 9 4.89 22.31 -1.54
CA ALA A 9 5.48 20.98 -1.43
C ALA A 9 6.67 20.90 -0.46
N GLY A 10 7.45 21.96 -0.32
CA GLY A 10 8.59 21.98 0.60
C GLY A 10 8.22 22.24 2.05
N GLN A 11 7.01 22.68 2.33
CA GLN A 11 6.57 23.08 3.66
C GLN A 11 5.71 22.03 4.34
N SER A 12 4.90 21.29 3.58
CA SER A 12 4.09 20.21 4.14
C SER A 12 4.77 18.88 3.88
N SER A 13 4.72 17.99 4.87
CA SER A 13 5.25 16.65 4.70
C SER A 13 4.30 15.87 3.78
N ALA A 14 4.69 15.70 2.53
CA ALA A 14 3.88 15.01 1.55
C ALA A 14 3.91 13.51 1.74
N GLU A 15 5.02 12.97 2.25
CA GLU A 15 5.21 11.53 2.41
C GLU A 15 5.34 11.18 3.88
N ILE A 16 4.48 10.26 4.32
CA ILE A 16 4.55 9.72 5.67
C ILE A 16 5.20 8.34 5.57
N THR A 17 6.20 8.09 6.42
CA THR A 17 6.88 6.80 6.44
C THR A 17 6.67 6.13 7.79
N GLU A 18 6.75 4.80 7.80
CA GLU A 18 6.53 4.02 8.99
C GLU A 18 7.32 2.72 8.92
N GLU A 19 7.77 2.23 10.06
CA GLU A 19 8.36 0.91 10.15
C GLU A 19 7.33 -0.03 10.79
N PHE A 20 7.23 -1.24 10.25
CA PHE A 20 6.25 -2.22 10.70
C PHE A 20 6.82 -3.63 10.59
N VAL A 21 6.79 -4.38 11.69
CA VAL A 21 7.20 -5.77 11.68
C VAL A 21 6.05 -6.61 11.12
N VAL A 22 6.18 -6.99 9.85
CA VAL A 22 5.16 -7.78 9.16
C VAL A 22 5.16 -9.22 9.68
N SER A 23 6.34 -9.75 10.00
CA SER A 23 6.48 -11.12 10.47
C SER A 23 7.74 -11.26 11.30
N VAL A 24 7.64 -12.04 12.37
CA VAL A 24 8.82 -12.41 13.18
C VAL A 24 9.69 -13.43 12.47
N ARG A 25 9.25 -14.01 11.37
CA ARG A 25 10.01 -14.99 10.59
C ARG A 25 11.18 -14.37 9.83
N PHE A 26 11.12 -13.08 9.51
CA PHE A 26 12.19 -12.39 8.80
C PHE A 26 13.14 -11.78 9.81
N LYS A 27 14.22 -12.49 10.08
CA LYS A 27 15.17 -12.14 11.14
C LYS A 27 16.53 -11.80 10.55
N ASN A 28 17.25 -10.90 11.22
CA ASN A 28 18.63 -10.61 10.87
C ASN A 28 19.55 -11.70 11.45
N ALA A 29 20.86 -11.53 11.25
CA ALA A 29 21.85 -12.49 11.73
C ALA A 29 21.86 -12.66 13.26
N GLU A 30 21.37 -11.66 13.98
CA GLU A 30 21.28 -11.65 15.45
C GLU A 30 19.98 -12.27 15.97
N GLY A 31 19.11 -12.69 15.07
CA GLY A 31 17.84 -13.29 15.43
C GLY A 31 16.71 -12.30 15.74
N SER A 32 16.93 -11.02 15.49
CA SER A 32 15.92 -9.99 15.71
C SER A 32 15.03 -9.82 14.49
N PRO A 33 13.71 -9.67 14.67
CA PRO A 33 12.83 -9.41 13.54
C PRO A 33 13.21 -8.11 12.83
N VAL A 34 13.19 -8.14 11.49
CA VAL A 34 13.53 -6.98 10.68
C VAL A 34 12.24 -6.27 10.27
N PRO A 35 12.06 -5.00 10.66
CA PRO A 35 10.86 -4.28 10.26
C PRO A 35 10.88 -3.95 8.77
N TRP A 36 9.70 -3.95 8.17
CA TRP A 36 9.51 -3.44 6.82
C TRP A 36 9.35 -1.94 6.90
N LYS A 37 9.72 -1.25 5.84
CA LYS A 37 9.53 0.19 5.74
C LYS A 37 8.41 0.49 4.76
N LEU A 38 7.48 1.31 5.21
CA LEU A 38 6.30 1.67 4.45
C LEU A 38 6.28 3.17 4.19
N ARG A 39 5.64 3.59 3.11
CA ARG A 39 5.41 5.00 2.80
C ARG A 39 3.96 5.22 2.39
N SER A 40 3.48 6.43 2.63
CA SER A 40 2.21 6.85 2.05
C SER A 40 2.42 7.13 0.56
N ILE A 41 1.34 7.05 -0.21
CA ILE A 41 1.37 7.37 -1.63
C ILE A 41 0.49 8.59 -1.89
N THR A 42 0.62 9.16 -3.07
CA THR A 42 -0.24 10.26 -3.49
C THR A 42 -1.52 9.72 -4.10
N GLU A 43 -2.52 10.59 -4.23
CA GLU A 43 -3.75 10.21 -4.92
C GLU A 43 -3.49 9.86 -6.39
N GLU A 44 -2.51 10.51 -7.00
CA GLU A 44 -2.10 10.17 -8.36
C GLU A 44 -1.63 8.72 -8.46
N GLU A 45 -0.77 8.29 -7.53
CA GLU A 45 -0.29 6.90 -7.46
C GLU A 45 -1.44 5.93 -7.16
N ASN A 46 -2.36 6.34 -6.29
CA ASN A 46 -3.55 5.54 -5.98
C ASN A 46 -4.42 5.34 -7.22
N GLN A 47 -4.61 6.38 -8.01
CA GLN A 47 -5.37 6.29 -9.26
C GLN A 47 -4.72 5.32 -10.24
N GLU A 48 -3.39 5.31 -10.32
CA GLU A 48 -2.66 4.37 -11.17
C GLU A 48 -2.88 2.93 -10.71
N CYS A 49 -2.86 2.68 -9.39
CA CYS A 49 -3.15 1.36 -8.84
C CYS A 49 -4.57 0.90 -9.20
N ARG A 50 -5.53 1.80 -9.07
CA ARG A 50 -6.93 1.51 -9.39
C ARG A 50 -7.11 1.21 -10.87
N LYS A 51 -6.51 2.02 -11.71
CA LYS A 51 -6.56 1.85 -13.17
C LYS A 51 -5.96 0.52 -13.58
N ALA A 52 -4.80 0.17 -13.02
CA ALA A 52 -4.13 -1.09 -13.33
C ALA A 52 -4.92 -2.32 -12.85
N ALA A 53 -5.77 -2.16 -11.82
CA ALA A 53 -6.61 -3.23 -11.29
C ALA A 53 -8.01 -3.26 -11.94
N THR A 54 -8.27 -2.39 -12.92
CA THR A 54 -9.56 -2.31 -13.58
C THR A 54 -9.60 -3.31 -14.74
N ARG A 55 -10.67 -4.09 -14.80
CA ARG A 55 -10.90 -5.09 -15.84
C ARG A 55 -12.23 -4.81 -16.51
N LYS A 56 -12.35 -5.25 -17.75
CA LYS A 56 -13.62 -5.21 -18.46
C LYS A 56 -14.37 -6.49 -18.16
N VAL A 57 -15.55 -6.33 -17.57
CA VAL A 57 -16.41 -7.46 -17.21
C VAL A 57 -17.64 -7.44 -18.12
N LYS A 58 -17.95 -8.60 -18.70
CA LYS A 58 -19.09 -8.76 -19.59
C LYS A 58 -20.38 -8.88 -18.78
N GLY A 59 -21.29 -7.94 -18.97
CA GLY A 59 -22.59 -7.95 -18.32
C GLY A 59 -23.57 -8.88 -19.00
N LYS A 60 -24.79 -8.97 -18.42
CA LYS A 60 -25.87 -9.85 -18.92
C LYS A 60 -26.27 -9.54 -20.34
N ASN A 61 -26.10 -8.31 -20.79
CA ASN A 61 -26.47 -7.88 -22.14
C ASN A 61 -25.35 -8.00 -23.15
N GLY A 62 -24.23 -8.65 -22.76
CA GLY A 62 -23.06 -8.74 -23.62
C GLY A 62 -22.22 -7.46 -23.69
N VAL A 63 -22.58 -6.46 -22.92
CA VAL A 63 -21.85 -5.18 -22.87
C VAL A 63 -20.73 -5.30 -21.82
N PHE A 64 -19.53 -4.86 -22.22
CA PHE A 64 -18.38 -4.84 -21.31
C PHE A 64 -18.39 -3.54 -20.50
N THR A 65 -18.26 -3.67 -19.17
CA THR A 65 -18.15 -2.52 -18.27
C THR A 65 -16.85 -2.65 -17.47
N PRO A 66 -16.18 -1.52 -17.19
CA PRO A 66 -14.98 -1.55 -16.36
C PRO A 66 -15.35 -1.79 -14.90
N GLU A 67 -14.60 -2.67 -14.24
CA GLU A 67 -14.74 -2.92 -12.82
C GLU A 67 -13.36 -3.03 -12.20
N VAL A 68 -13.21 -2.46 -10.99
CA VAL A 68 -11.99 -2.60 -10.22
C VAL A 68 -12.02 -3.93 -9.47
N ASP A 69 -10.96 -4.73 -9.65
CA ASP A 69 -10.78 -5.94 -8.86
C ASP A 69 -10.21 -5.52 -7.49
N PRO A 70 -10.97 -5.67 -6.39
CA PRO A 70 -10.51 -5.18 -5.09
C PRO A 70 -9.26 -5.89 -4.57
N ASN A 71 -9.10 -7.16 -4.85
CA ASN A 71 -7.93 -7.91 -4.40
C ASN A 71 -6.67 -7.47 -5.16
N ASP A 72 -6.79 -7.28 -6.46
CA ASP A 72 -5.69 -6.82 -7.28
C ASP A 72 -5.31 -5.39 -6.93
N TYR A 73 -6.30 -4.52 -6.73
CA TYR A 73 -6.06 -3.15 -6.29
C TYR A 73 -5.31 -3.12 -4.95
N MET A 74 -5.75 -3.91 -3.98
CA MET A 74 -5.10 -3.94 -2.67
C MET A 74 -3.63 -4.38 -2.76
N ALA A 75 -3.36 -5.42 -3.56
CA ALA A 75 -1.99 -5.87 -3.76
C ALA A 75 -1.11 -4.80 -4.41
N LYS A 76 -1.65 -4.09 -5.39
CA LYS A 76 -0.93 -2.99 -6.05
C LYS A 76 -0.67 -1.82 -5.10
N LEU A 77 -1.65 -1.50 -4.26
CA LEU A 77 -1.50 -0.47 -3.24
C LEU A 77 -0.40 -0.84 -2.25
N MET A 78 -0.40 -2.09 -1.77
CA MET A 78 0.61 -2.59 -0.84
C MET A 78 2.02 -2.53 -1.45
N VAL A 79 2.17 -2.99 -2.69
CA VAL A 79 3.45 -2.96 -3.40
C VAL A 79 3.94 -1.52 -3.56
N SER A 80 3.05 -0.59 -3.85
CA SER A 80 3.41 0.83 -3.99
C SER A 80 3.87 1.44 -2.68
N SER A 81 3.35 0.96 -1.55
CA SER A 81 3.65 1.50 -0.22
C SER A 81 4.84 0.85 0.45
N VAL A 82 5.29 -0.32 0.01
CA VAL A 82 6.44 -1.00 0.63
C VAL A 82 7.74 -0.48 0.02
N ILE A 83 8.57 0.14 0.87
CA ILE A 83 9.90 0.61 0.48
C ILE A 83 10.94 -0.50 0.67
N TYR A 84 10.85 -1.19 1.81
CA TYR A 84 11.80 -2.23 2.19
C TYR A 84 11.04 -3.40 2.83
N PRO A 85 11.31 -4.64 2.41
CA PRO A 85 12.31 -5.04 1.42
C PRO A 85 11.95 -4.56 0.01
N ASP A 86 12.95 -4.52 -0.87
CA ASP A 86 12.73 -4.15 -2.27
C ASP A 86 12.03 -5.31 -3.00
N LEU A 87 10.72 -5.20 -3.14
CA LEU A 87 9.90 -6.26 -3.76
C LEU A 87 10.16 -6.42 -5.27
N LYS A 88 10.86 -5.47 -5.86
CA LYS A 88 11.22 -5.52 -7.28
C LYS A 88 12.58 -6.19 -7.50
N ASN A 89 13.27 -6.54 -6.42
CA ASN A 89 14.57 -7.19 -6.49
C ASN A 89 14.46 -8.57 -7.14
N SER A 90 15.19 -8.77 -8.23
CA SER A 90 15.10 -10.01 -9.01
C SER A 90 15.60 -11.24 -8.26
N GLU A 91 16.62 -11.08 -7.44
CA GLU A 91 17.16 -12.20 -6.65
C GLU A 91 16.18 -12.65 -5.58
N LEU A 92 15.53 -11.67 -4.94
CA LEU A 92 14.51 -11.97 -3.95
C LEU A 92 13.34 -12.71 -4.60
N GLN A 93 12.88 -12.24 -5.75
CA GLN A 93 11.80 -12.90 -6.49
C GLN A 93 12.18 -14.33 -6.89
N LYS A 94 13.41 -14.52 -7.37
CA LYS A 94 13.91 -15.85 -7.74
C LYS A 94 13.96 -16.80 -6.55
N SER A 95 14.31 -16.31 -5.37
CA SER A 95 14.38 -17.14 -4.17
C SER A 95 13.03 -17.75 -3.80
N TYR A 96 11.94 -17.12 -4.21
CA TYR A 96 10.58 -17.63 -4.02
C TYR A 96 9.98 -18.23 -5.30
N SER A 97 10.78 -18.32 -6.35
CA SER A 97 10.34 -18.87 -7.65
C SER A 97 9.14 -18.14 -8.25
N VAL A 98 9.13 -16.82 -8.12
CA VAL A 98 8.05 -15.96 -8.65
C VAL A 98 8.65 -14.88 -9.54
N LEU A 99 7.78 -14.30 -10.36
CA LEU A 99 8.08 -13.15 -11.19
C LEU A 99 7.06 -12.05 -10.86
N GLY A 100 7.57 -10.90 -10.44
CA GLY A 100 6.74 -9.75 -10.11
C GLY A 100 6.56 -9.52 -8.62
N ALA A 101 6.44 -8.25 -8.24
CA ALA A 101 6.37 -7.83 -6.85
C ALA A 101 5.10 -8.31 -6.13
N GLU A 102 3.97 -8.31 -6.84
CA GLU A 102 2.71 -8.74 -6.25
C GLU A 102 2.71 -10.24 -5.96
N SER A 103 3.24 -11.03 -6.91
CA SER A 103 3.39 -12.46 -6.71
C SER A 103 4.35 -12.76 -5.58
N LEU A 104 5.44 -11.99 -5.48
CA LEU A 104 6.40 -12.13 -4.39
C LEU A 104 5.73 -11.90 -3.04
N LEU A 105 4.97 -10.83 -2.92
CA LEU A 105 4.29 -10.48 -1.67
C LEU A 105 3.35 -11.61 -1.22
N ARG A 106 2.57 -12.15 -2.14
CA ARG A 106 1.65 -13.24 -1.85
C ARG A 106 2.36 -14.55 -1.48
N LYS A 107 3.55 -14.74 -2.01
CA LYS A 107 4.33 -15.95 -1.73
C LYS A 107 5.08 -15.87 -0.41
N MET A 108 5.58 -14.67 -0.07
CA MET A 108 6.37 -14.47 1.14
C MET A 108 5.54 -14.55 2.42
N LEU A 109 4.30 -14.06 2.37
CA LEU A 109 3.51 -13.79 3.57
C LEU A 109 2.46 -14.87 3.82
N LEU A 110 2.24 -15.16 5.09
CA LEU A 110 1.08 -15.91 5.53
C LEU A 110 -0.17 -15.05 5.34
N PRO A 111 -1.36 -15.67 5.18
CA PRO A 111 -2.59 -14.90 4.99
C PRO A 111 -2.83 -13.82 6.03
N GLY A 112 -2.59 -14.11 7.30
CA GLY A 112 -2.76 -13.14 8.38
C GLY A 112 -1.75 -12.01 8.31
N GLU A 113 -0.53 -12.31 7.89
CA GLU A 113 0.52 -11.30 7.69
C GLU A 113 0.17 -10.37 6.53
N PHE A 114 -0.32 -10.94 5.45
CA PHE A 114 -0.78 -10.18 4.28
C PHE A 114 -1.94 -9.25 4.67
N ALA A 115 -2.90 -9.76 5.42
CA ALA A 115 -4.04 -8.96 5.88
C ALA A 115 -3.59 -7.83 6.80
N ALA A 116 -2.68 -8.11 7.73
CA ALA A 116 -2.17 -7.09 8.66
C ALA A 116 -1.39 -6.01 7.93
N LEU A 117 -0.58 -6.39 6.95
CA LEU A 117 0.14 -5.41 6.13
C LEU A 117 -0.84 -4.53 5.34
N GLY A 118 -1.88 -5.13 4.78
CA GLY A 118 -2.92 -4.40 4.05
C GLY A 118 -3.63 -3.38 4.92
N GLU A 119 -3.98 -3.74 6.15
CA GLU A 119 -4.59 -2.82 7.10
C GLU A 119 -3.66 -1.67 7.43
N ARG A 120 -2.39 -1.96 7.66
CA ARG A 120 -1.40 -0.93 7.98
C ARG A 120 -1.18 0.03 6.84
N VAL A 121 -1.11 -0.49 5.62
CA VAL A 121 -0.97 0.33 4.41
C VAL A 121 -2.18 1.24 4.24
N GLN A 122 -3.38 0.74 4.48
CA GLN A 122 -4.59 1.55 4.41
C GLN A 122 -4.59 2.66 5.46
N ALA A 123 -4.23 2.34 6.69
CA ALA A 123 -4.14 3.33 7.76
C ALA A 123 -3.12 4.41 7.45
N LEU A 124 -1.95 4.01 6.97
CA LEU A 124 -0.88 4.94 6.60
C LEU A 124 -1.31 5.90 5.50
N ASN A 125 -2.15 5.44 4.59
CA ASN A 125 -2.64 6.24 3.48
C ASN A 125 -3.95 6.99 3.80
N GLY A 126 -4.39 6.93 5.04
CA GLY A 126 -5.55 7.69 5.52
C GLY A 126 -6.92 7.08 5.26
N PHE A 127 -6.97 5.85 4.77
CA PHE A 127 -8.25 5.21 4.45
C PHE A 127 -9.08 4.84 5.67
N ASP A 128 -8.46 4.78 6.85
CA ASP A 128 -9.14 4.43 8.10
C ASP A 128 -9.77 5.63 8.81
N ARG A 129 -9.56 6.84 8.28
CA ARG A 129 -10.09 8.06 8.90
C ARG A 129 -11.52 8.28 8.48
N ASP A 130 -12.41 8.51 9.45
CA ASP A 130 -13.78 8.88 9.14
C ASP A 130 -14.00 10.39 9.36
N MET A 131 -15.10 10.91 8.82
CA MET A 131 -15.40 12.34 8.89
C MET A 131 -15.69 12.80 10.32
N ASN A 132 -16.22 11.92 11.16
CA ASN A 132 -16.50 12.26 12.54
C ASN A 132 -15.22 12.50 13.34
N ASP A 133 -14.20 11.67 13.12
CA ASP A 133 -12.91 11.85 13.76
C ASP A 133 -12.28 13.19 13.37
N LEU A 134 -12.37 13.56 12.10
CA LEU A 134 -11.84 14.82 11.62
C LEU A 134 -12.57 16.02 12.21
N VAL A 135 -13.88 15.92 12.37
CA VAL A 135 -14.70 16.98 12.99
C VAL A 135 -14.36 17.14 14.45
N ASP A 136 -14.17 16.04 15.18
CA ASP A 136 -13.80 16.08 16.60
C ASP A 136 -12.42 16.71 16.78
N ASP A 137 -11.45 16.39 15.91
CA ASP A 137 -10.12 17.02 15.94
C ASP A 137 -10.22 18.55 15.78
N VAL A 138 -11.08 19.02 14.91
CA VAL A 138 -11.26 20.45 14.68
C VAL A 138 -11.91 21.14 15.89
N LYS A 139 -12.85 20.47 16.57
CA LYS A 139 -13.53 21.01 17.74
C LYS A 139 -12.64 21.10 18.96
N ASN A 140 -11.66 20.26 19.05
CA ASN A 140 -10.72 20.23 20.19
C ASN A 140 -9.54 21.17 19.95
#